data_82ba04c5a22207c7500f526f5a65f37a
#
_entry.id   82ba04c5a22207c7500f526f5a65f37a
#
_cell.length_a   1.000
_cell.length_b   1.000
_cell.length_c   1.000
_cell.angle_alpha   90.00
_cell.angle_beta   90.00
_cell.angle_gamma   90.00
#
_symmetry.space_group_name_H-M   'P 1'
#
loop_
_entity.id
_entity.type
_entity.pdbx_description
1 polymer ?
#
loop_
_entity_poly.entity_id
_entity_poly.type
_entity_poly.pdbx_seq_one_letter_code
_entity_poly.pdbx_strand_id
1 'polypeptide(L)'
;LSGLWAQQLTKTAGKPAAGSSTLNGIFSGPAGTTIVLQNNGKNDLSLTLPKESGKTFASNTFNFPVPLLDGAKFKVTIKKSPVGQTAYIYSGGEGVMPQTSDKLHVCCDYTYDHVSRSSDDKTFSTFYESSDPDVGGSKGEDGRYIVFVSSATFAGSSGKHRQIFWRDRNTGITKLISSSASGEEGNADSYYPAISGDGKSVAFESHSSNLTDGDKNGLRDVFVWHAATGKIQMVSMGKNGTAADAESYEASVSGDGNLIAFTSAASNLSVVEKGVSTNNVFIRDLLLNTTTMISIDPKAKKGGGGSKPSISYDGQRVAFYSHTATLVQNDNNGIWDIFLWKKNIKTLKRISLTTDHKERNQGNESANRVVAPSISGNGRYVAYSTTANNMVPTDNNNFQDVFVYDCNTDSTIIASTGNDGKPGNSDSPIGQGEKIAITFDGSWVAFSTNATNLGVPAANVVMHNISTGQNKAVSTVAGSSVGRATLSQQGGYVVFGIGAKLDNRFQASGIFAHCTGVGPCRLSPE
;
A
#
# COMPACT_ATOMS: atom_id res chain seq x y z
N LEU A 1 -9.30 19.75 -41.83
CA LEU A 1 -7.98 19.08 -41.94
C LEU A 1 -7.79 18.10 -40.78
N SER A 2 -8.72 17.13 -40.68
CA SER A 2 -8.70 16.06 -39.65
C SER A 2 -8.89 14.75 -40.42
N GLY A 3 -7.80 14.12 -40.82
CA GLY A 3 -7.95 12.87 -41.57
C GLY A 3 -6.73 12.46 -42.35
N LEU A 4 -5.58 12.23 -41.70
CA LEU A 4 -4.40 11.66 -42.39
C LEU A 4 -3.31 11.09 -41.45
N TRP A 5 -3.63 10.54 -40.29
CA TRP A 5 -2.63 9.86 -39.45
C TRP A 5 -3.08 8.49 -38.91
N ALA A 6 -4.03 7.83 -39.54
CA ALA A 6 -4.48 6.48 -39.17
C ALA A 6 -4.09 5.41 -40.23
N GLN A 7 -3.02 5.57 -40.98
CA GLN A 7 -2.66 4.61 -42.01
C GLN A 7 -1.18 4.20 -42.00
N GLN A 8 -0.72 3.56 -40.93
CA GLN A 8 0.54 2.81 -41.00
C GLN A 8 0.66 1.65 -40.02
N LEU A 9 -0.40 0.92 -39.75
CA LEU A 9 -0.36 -0.37 -38.99
C LEU A 9 -1.39 -1.39 -39.49
N THR A 10 -1.86 -1.29 -40.70
CA THR A 10 -2.65 -2.37 -41.33
C THR A 10 -1.83 -3.10 -42.36
N LYS A 11 -0.95 -4.03 -41.95
CA LYS A 11 -0.88 -5.27 -42.70
C LYS A 11 -2.27 -5.88 -42.59
N THR A 12 -3.05 -5.77 -43.66
CA THR A 12 -4.41 -6.29 -43.75
C THR A 12 -4.44 -7.73 -43.24
N ALA A 13 -4.98 -7.92 -42.05
CA ALA A 13 -5.39 -9.23 -41.63
C ALA A 13 -6.43 -9.69 -42.64
N GLY A 14 -6.12 -10.73 -43.42
CA GLY A 14 -7.09 -11.34 -44.31
C GLY A 14 -8.33 -11.74 -43.52
N LYS A 15 -9.53 -11.64 -44.15
CA LYS A 15 -10.78 -12.08 -43.50
C LYS A 15 -10.56 -13.51 -43.01
N PRO A 16 -10.81 -13.82 -41.73
CA PRO A 16 -10.62 -15.17 -41.20
C PRO A 16 -11.37 -16.20 -42.05
N ALA A 17 -10.75 -17.34 -42.32
CA ALA A 17 -11.42 -18.48 -42.94
C ALA A 17 -12.57 -18.95 -41.99
N ALA A 18 -13.62 -19.55 -42.55
CA ALA A 18 -14.70 -20.11 -41.75
C ALA A 18 -14.11 -21.09 -40.70
N GLY A 19 -14.43 -20.91 -39.41
CA GLY A 19 -13.86 -21.67 -38.30
C GLY A 19 -12.46 -21.20 -37.83
N SER A 20 -12.10 -19.95 -38.10
CA SER A 20 -10.89 -19.33 -37.54
C SER A 20 -11.21 -17.97 -36.92
N SER A 21 -10.50 -17.63 -35.85
CA SER A 21 -10.69 -16.41 -35.06
C SER A 21 -9.35 -15.69 -34.81
N THR A 22 -9.42 -14.36 -34.66
CA THR A 22 -8.24 -13.55 -34.40
C THR A 22 -8.04 -13.38 -32.90
N LEU A 23 -6.83 -13.67 -32.42
CA LEU A 23 -6.44 -13.40 -31.03
C LEU A 23 -6.25 -11.88 -30.85
N ASN A 24 -6.97 -11.29 -29.90
CA ASN A 24 -6.96 -9.86 -29.62
C ASN A 24 -6.67 -9.55 -28.17
N GLY A 25 -6.30 -8.32 -27.89
CA GLY A 25 -6.00 -7.89 -26.52
C GLY A 25 -5.91 -6.39 -26.35
N ILE A 26 -5.55 -5.99 -25.13
CA ILE A 26 -5.26 -4.62 -24.73
C ILE A 26 -3.81 -4.55 -24.29
N PHE A 27 -3.08 -3.55 -24.72
CA PHE A 27 -1.76 -3.20 -24.26
C PHE A 27 -1.79 -1.85 -23.56
N SER A 28 -1.33 -1.80 -22.31
CA SER A 28 -1.30 -0.60 -21.46
C SER A 28 0.09 -0.36 -20.89
N GLY A 29 0.50 0.91 -20.81
CA GLY A 29 1.82 1.26 -20.29
C GLY A 29 2.20 2.73 -20.50
N PRO A 30 3.45 3.12 -20.18
CA PRO A 30 3.96 4.45 -20.43
C PRO A 30 3.82 4.85 -21.90
N ALA A 31 3.41 6.09 -22.15
CA ALA A 31 3.20 6.61 -23.50
C ALA A 31 4.48 6.50 -24.35
N GLY A 32 4.36 5.98 -25.57
CA GLY A 32 5.48 5.73 -26.48
C GLY A 32 6.23 4.42 -26.23
N THR A 33 5.80 3.59 -25.27
CA THR A 33 6.39 2.25 -25.03
C THR A 33 6.21 1.34 -26.23
N THR A 34 7.26 0.60 -26.59
CA THR A 34 7.23 -0.43 -27.63
C THR A 34 7.61 -1.78 -27.06
N ILE A 35 6.79 -2.82 -27.33
CA ILE A 35 7.05 -4.22 -26.99
C ILE A 35 6.96 -5.11 -28.22
N VAL A 36 7.49 -6.33 -28.12
CA VAL A 36 7.26 -7.39 -29.10
C VAL A 36 6.65 -8.60 -28.42
N LEU A 37 5.47 -9.00 -28.87
CA LEU A 37 4.77 -10.20 -28.44
C LEU A 37 4.98 -11.35 -29.44
N GLN A 38 4.86 -12.59 -28.95
CA GLN A 38 4.80 -13.78 -29.78
C GLN A 38 3.60 -14.64 -29.37
N ASN A 39 2.95 -15.28 -30.33
CA ASN A 39 1.99 -16.34 -30.08
C ASN A 39 2.61 -17.69 -30.42
N ASN A 40 2.59 -18.64 -29.49
CA ASN A 40 3.20 -19.97 -29.61
C ASN A 40 4.68 -19.92 -30.08
N GLY A 41 5.44 -18.93 -29.60
CA GLY A 41 6.85 -18.74 -29.98
C GLY A 41 7.08 -18.28 -31.44
N LYS A 42 6.03 -17.87 -32.14
CA LYS A 42 6.03 -17.41 -33.55
C LYS A 42 5.19 -16.14 -33.69
N ASN A 43 5.08 -15.64 -34.92
CA ASN A 43 4.19 -14.52 -35.26
C ASN A 43 4.46 -13.28 -34.42
N ASP A 44 5.66 -12.71 -34.55
CA ASP A 44 6.06 -11.49 -33.87
C ASP A 44 5.09 -10.35 -34.13
N LEU A 45 4.58 -9.73 -33.06
CA LEU A 45 3.74 -8.55 -33.11
C LEU A 45 4.42 -7.42 -32.36
N SER A 46 4.85 -6.39 -33.08
CA SER A 46 5.38 -5.17 -32.46
C SER A 46 4.25 -4.19 -32.16
N LEU A 47 4.15 -3.73 -30.95
CA LEU A 47 3.13 -2.79 -30.47
C LEU A 47 3.80 -1.55 -29.90
N THR A 48 3.32 -0.37 -30.30
CA THR A 48 3.77 0.91 -29.73
C THR A 48 2.57 1.70 -29.22
N LEU A 49 2.66 2.16 -27.98
CA LEU A 49 1.63 3.01 -27.38
C LEU A 49 1.72 4.45 -27.91
N PRO A 50 0.60 5.12 -28.11
CA PRO A 50 0.58 6.50 -28.58
C PRO A 50 1.25 7.45 -27.58
N LYS A 51 1.85 8.53 -28.09
CA LYS A 51 2.31 9.67 -27.29
C LYS A 51 1.27 10.77 -27.41
N GLU A 52 0.49 10.99 -26.38
CA GLU A 52 -0.49 12.07 -26.30
C GLU A 52 0.03 13.17 -25.37
N SER A 53 -0.21 14.44 -25.78
CA SER A 53 0.19 15.60 -24.97
C SER A 53 -0.54 15.57 -23.61
N GLY A 54 0.21 15.71 -22.53
CA GLY A 54 -0.34 15.73 -21.16
C GLY A 54 -0.66 14.34 -20.58
N LYS A 55 -0.40 13.25 -21.30
CA LYS A 55 -0.56 11.87 -20.79
C LYS A 55 0.78 11.17 -20.66
N THR A 56 1.06 10.64 -19.47
CA THR A 56 2.27 9.83 -19.20
C THR A 56 2.03 8.34 -19.42
N PHE A 57 0.75 7.92 -19.49
CA PHE A 57 0.31 6.55 -19.70
C PHE A 57 -0.70 6.47 -20.84
N ALA A 58 -0.67 5.36 -21.57
CA ALA A 58 -1.56 5.10 -22.69
C ALA A 58 -2.06 3.65 -22.68
N SER A 59 -3.17 3.41 -23.37
CA SER A 59 -3.73 2.08 -23.60
C SER A 59 -4.19 1.96 -25.03
N ASN A 60 -4.03 0.79 -25.64
CA ASN A 60 -4.49 0.53 -27.02
C ASN A 60 -4.90 -0.93 -27.18
N THR A 61 -5.90 -1.18 -28.03
CA THR A 61 -6.27 -2.53 -28.45
C THR A 61 -5.35 -3.02 -29.57
N PHE A 62 -5.15 -4.32 -29.64
CA PHE A 62 -4.36 -4.94 -30.71
C PHE A 62 -4.95 -6.28 -31.17
N ASN A 63 -4.55 -6.70 -32.37
CA ASN A 63 -4.87 -8.00 -32.94
C ASN A 63 -3.59 -8.68 -33.44
N PHE A 64 -3.46 -9.97 -33.20
CA PHE A 64 -2.43 -10.76 -33.86
C PHE A 64 -2.75 -10.89 -35.35
N PRO A 65 -1.76 -10.72 -36.26
CA PRO A 65 -2.02 -10.68 -37.68
C PRO A 65 -2.40 -12.03 -38.32
N VAL A 66 -2.12 -13.13 -37.62
CA VAL A 66 -2.39 -14.49 -38.09
C VAL A 66 -3.56 -15.08 -37.28
N PRO A 67 -4.72 -15.33 -37.93
CA PRO A 67 -5.84 -16.00 -37.29
C PRO A 67 -5.48 -17.44 -36.89
N LEU A 68 -6.13 -17.92 -35.85
CA LEU A 68 -6.03 -19.30 -35.37
C LEU A 68 -7.33 -20.07 -35.65
N LEU A 69 -7.23 -21.34 -35.96
CA LEU A 69 -8.38 -22.22 -36.11
C LEU A 69 -9.13 -22.37 -34.77
N ASP A 70 -10.44 -22.50 -34.84
CA ASP A 70 -11.25 -22.81 -33.66
C ASP A 70 -10.78 -24.16 -33.06
N GLY A 71 -10.66 -24.21 -31.73
CA GLY A 71 -10.05 -25.34 -31.01
C GLY A 71 -8.51 -25.29 -30.92
N ALA A 72 -7.84 -24.38 -31.63
CA ALA A 72 -6.38 -24.24 -31.53
C ALA A 72 -5.98 -23.63 -30.18
N LYS A 73 -4.95 -24.20 -29.55
CA LYS A 73 -4.33 -23.64 -28.35
C LYS A 73 -3.44 -22.44 -28.71
N PHE A 74 -3.47 -21.42 -27.87
CA PHE A 74 -2.54 -20.29 -27.97
C PHE A 74 -1.80 -20.07 -26.65
N LYS A 75 -0.59 -19.54 -26.74
CA LYS A 75 0.21 -19.06 -25.62
C LYS A 75 0.98 -17.81 -26.07
N VAL A 76 0.63 -16.67 -25.50
CA VAL A 76 1.31 -15.41 -25.76
C VAL A 76 2.49 -15.26 -24.81
N THR A 77 3.60 -14.79 -25.34
CA THR A 77 4.81 -14.48 -24.58
C THR A 77 5.36 -13.11 -25.01
N ILE A 78 6.08 -12.46 -24.11
CA ILE A 78 6.78 -11.21 -24.39
C ILE A 78 8.19 -11.56 -24.86
N LYS A 79 8.46 -11.31 -26.15
CA LYS A 79 9.77 -11.54 -26.76
C LYS A 79 10.77 -10.43 -26.45
N LYS A 80 10.30 -9.19 -26.38
CA LYS A 80 11.14 -8.02 -26.12
C LYS A 80 10.40 -7.02 -25.25
N SER A 81 11.01 -6.69 -24.13
CA SER A 81 10.59 -5.62 -23.22
C SER A 81 11.44 -4.37 -23.43
N PRO A 82 10.92 -3.16 -23.19
CA PRO A 82 11.70 -1.94 -23.20
C PRO A 82 12.71 -1.93 -22.05
N VAL A 83 13.83 -1.24 -22.25
CA VAL A 83 14.84 -1.07 -21.19
C VAL A 83 14.25 -0.24 -20.05
N GLY A 84 14.42 -0.75 -18.83
CA GLY A 84 13.98 -0.09 -17.60
C GLY A 84 12.47 -0.11 -17.39
N GLN A 85 11.75 -0.98 -18.09
CA GLN A 85 10.33 -1.25 -17.86
C GLN A 85 10.12 -2.74 -17.59
N THR A 86 9.14 -3.06 -16.75
CA THR A 86 8.65 -4.41 -16.50
C THR A 86 7.44 -4.62 -17.39
N ALA A 87 7.52 -5.59 -18.32
CA ALA A 87 6.39 -6.00 -19.15
C ALA A 87 5.93 -7.40 -18.72
N TYR A 88 4.62 -7.61 -18.64
CA TYR A 88 4.02 -8.87 -18.24
C TYR A 88 2.63 -9.06 -18.83
N ILE A 89 2.15 -10.30 -18.84
CA ILE A 89 0.81 -10.64 -19.27
C ILE A 89 -0.05 -10.75 -18.00
N TYR A 90 -1.00 -9.85 -17.85
CA TYR A 90 -1.87 -9.80 -16.68
C TYR A 90 -2.99 -10.84 -16.75
N SER A 91 -3.62 -11.01 -17.91
CA SER A 91 -4.71 -11.98 -18.12
C SER A 91 -4.76 -12.46 -19.56
N GLY A 92 -5.44 -13.59 -19.79
CA GLY A 92 -5.75 -14.11 -21.13
C GLY A 92 -4.53 -14.51 -21.97
N GLY A 93 -3.37 -14.75 -21.35
CA GLY A 93 -2.11 -15.05 -22.07
C GLY A 93 -2.07 -16.43 -22.70
N GLU A 94 -2.92 -17.37 -22.27
CA GLU A 94 -3.04 -18.70 -22.85
C GLU A 94 -4.48 -19.19 -22.83
N GLY A 95 -4.83 -20.09 -23.76
CA GLY A 95 -6.19 -20.60 -23.90
C GLY A 95 -6.43 -21.36 -25.17
N VAL A 96 -7.70 -21.50 -25.54
CA VAL A 96 -8.19 -22.18 -26.75
C VAL A 96 -9.05 -21.19 -27.54
N MET A 97 -8.95 -21.21 -28.87
CA MET A 97 -9.77 -20.38 -29.77
C MET A 97 -11.18 -20.99 -29.97
N PRO A 98 -12.21 -20.17 -30.20
CA PRO A 98 -12.20 -18.73 -30.11
C PRO A 98 -12.01 -18.26 -28.67
N GLN A 99 -11.34 -17.11 -28.48
CA GLN A 99 -11.11 -16.50 -27.18
C GLN A 99 -12.44 -16.05 -26.57
N THR A 100 -12.88 -16.70 -25.50
CA THR A 100 -14.29 -16.63 -25.07
C THR A 100 -14.64 -15.53 -24.08
N SER A 101 -13.76 -15.12 -23.16
CA SER A 101 -14.16 -14.15 -22.14
C SER A 101 -13.04 -13.23 -21.67
N ASP A 102 -11.86 -13.74 -21.45
CA ASP A 102 -10.79 -12.93 -20.89
C ASP A 102 -9.92 -12.36 -22.01
N LYS A 103 -10.12 -11.08 -22.29
CA LYS A 103 -9.25 -10.37 -23.23
C LYS A 103 -7.81 -10.47 -22.73
N LEU A 104 -6.90 -10.72 -23.67
CA LEU A 104 -5.47 -10.68 -23.42
C LEU A 104 -5.07 -9.28 -22.96
N HIS A 105 -4.62 -9.14 -21.71
CA HIS A 105 -4.10 -7.90 -21.17
C HIS A 105 -2.57 -8.00 -21.03
N VAL A 106 -1.87 -7.15 -21.76
CA VAL A 106 -0.43 -6.99 -21.67
C VAL A 106 -0.13 -5.65 -21.01
N CYS A 107 0.66 -5.70 -19.96
CA CYS A 107 1.01 -4.57 -19.15
C CYS A 107 2.48 -4.22 -19.30
N CYS A 108 2.78 -2.92 -19.27
CA CYS A 108 4.13 -2.42 -19.12
C CYS A 108 4.14 -1.24 -18.18
N ASP A 109 5.14 -1.16 -17.30
CA ASP A 109 5.37 0.04 -16.49
C ASP A 109 6.87 0.17 -16.19
N TYR A 110 7.29 1.33 -15.71
CA TYR A 110 8.65 1.50 -15.24
C TYR A 110 8.96 0.50 -14.13
N THR A 111 10.07 -0.20 -14.24
CA THR A 111 10.51 -1.11 -13.16
C THR A 111 10.67 -0.35 -11.87
N TYR A 112 11.23 0.87 -11.94
CA TYR A 112 11.26 1.84 -10.86
C TYR A 112 10.82 3.20 -11.38
N ASP A 113 9.87 3.83 -10.70
CA ASP A 113 9.39 5.19 -10.97
C ASP A 113 9.75 6.07 -9.77
N HIS A 114 10.57 7.11 -9.97
CA HIS A 114 10.92 8.07 -8.92
C HIS A 114 9.73 9.00 -8.69
N VAL A 115 9.02 8.83 -7.59
CA VAL A 115 7.75 9.52 -7.33
C VAL A 115 7.88 10.82 -6.53
N SER A 116 8.91 10.98 -5.70
CA SER A 116 9.14 12.22 -4.94
C SER A 116 9.76 13.31 -5.82
N ARG A 117 8.93 13.89 -6.70
CA ARG A 117 9.32 14.88 -7.71
C ARG A 117 8.23 15.91 -8.01
N SER A 118 8.65 17.03 -8.63
CA SER A 118 7.75 18.08 -9.10
C SER A 118 6.87 17.61 -10.27
N SER A 119 5.79 18.36 -10.56
CA SER A 119 4.89 18.05 -11.70
C SER A 119 5.55 18.21 -13.06
N ASP A 120 6.56 19.04 -13.20
CA ASP A 120 7.32 19.24 -14.45
C ASP A 120 8.53 18.32 -14.58
N ASP A 121 8.70 17.37 -13.65
CA ASP A 121 9.78 16.40 -13.57
C ASP A 121 11.20 17.00 -13.51
N LYS A 122 11.34 18.26 -13.09
CA LYS A 122 12.65 18.94 -13.03
C LYS A 122 13.27 18.90 -11.65
N THR A 123 12.45 18.89 -10.60
CA THR A 123 12.91 18.87 -9.21
C THR A 123 12.59 17.53 -8.56
N PHE A 124 13.60 16.88 -8.00
CA PHE A 124 13.51 15.61 -7.29
C PHE A 124 13.94 15.82 -5.84
N SER A 125 13.24 15.17 -4.90
CA SER A 125 13.72 15.10 -3.53
C SER A 125 14.67 13.94 -3.34
N THR A 126 15.55 14.05 -2.33
CA THR A 126 16.43 12.98 -1.90
C THR A 126 15.74 12.07 -0.86
N PHE A 127 16.36 10.95 -0.52
CA PHE A 127 15.88 10.06 0.55
C PHE A 127 15.81 10.77 1.91
N TYR A 128 16.74 11.66 2.20
CA TYR A 128 16.75 12.40 3.47
C TYR A 128 15.69 13.50 3.52
N GLU A 129 15.22 13.95 2.36
CA GLU A 129 14.15 14.94 2.26
C GLU A 129 12.77 14.31 2.22
N SER A 130 12.64 13.04 1.78
CA SER A 130 11.36 12.38 1.61
C SER A 130 11.30 11.03 2.31
N SER A 131 10.17 10.77 2.98
CA SER A 131 9.92 9.56 3.77
C SER A 131 8.45 9.15 3.74
N ASP A 132 8.13 8.09 4.46
CA ASP A 132 6.78 7.63 4.80
C ASP A 132 5.81 7.57 3.63
N PRO A 133 6.12 6.85 2.53
CA PRO A 133 5.19 6.71 1.43
C PRO A 133 3.97 5.86 1.80
N ASP A 134 2.83 6.16 1.17
CA ASP A 134 1.69 5.25 1.09
C ASP A 134 1.07 5.30 -0.30
N VAL A 135 0.31 4.24 -0.68
CA VAL A 135 -0.15 4.05 -2.06
C VAL A 135 -1.61 3.63 -2.12
N GLY A 136 -2.36 4.30 -2.98
CA GLY A 136 -3.78 4.07 -3.24
C GLY A 136 -4.09 3.95 -4.73
N GLY A 137 -5.33 3.62 -5.01
CA GLY A 137 -5.90 3.45 -6.33
C GLY A 137 -6.92 2.32 -6.33
N SER A 138 -8.11 2.57 -6.87
CA SER A 138 -9.18 1.59 -7.01
C SER A 138 -8.84 0.52 -8.04
N LYS A 139 -9.74 -0.45 -8.21
CA LYS A 139 -9.60 -1.49 -9.26
C LYS A 139 -9.47 -0.83 -10.64
N GLY A 140 -8.37 -1.16 -11.35
CA GLY A 140 -8.00 -0.54 -12.62
C GLY A 140 -7.11 0.69 -12.50
N GLU A 141 -6.93 1.23 -11.28
CA GLU A 141 -6.05 2.37 -10.99
C GLU A 141 -4.97 2.00 -9.95
N ASP A 142 -4.65 0.72 -9.80
CA ASP A 142 -3.72 0.22 -8.79
C ASP A 142 -2.37 0.94 -8.83
N GLY A 143 -1.94 1.49 -7.69
CA GLY A 143 -0.70 2.26 -7.60
C GLY A 143 -0.71 3.62 -8.31
N ARG A 144 -1.88 4.16 -8.70
CA ARG A 144 -1.99 5.46 -9.36
C ARG A 144 -1.60 6.61 -8.44
N TYR A 145 -2.11 6.59 -7.22
CA TYR A 145 -1.92 7.69 -6.28
C TYR A 145 -0.89 7.32 -5.23
N ILE A 146 0.08 8.17 -5.01
CA ILE A 146 1.10 8.01 -3.98
C ILE A 146 1.16 9.26 -3.14
N VAL A 147 1.22 9.07 -1.83
CA VAL A 147 1.47 10.13 -0.86
C VAL A 147 2.82 9.92 -0.21
N PHE A 148 3.47 10.99 0.19
CA PHE A 148 4.75 10.96 0.88
C PHE A 148 4.98 12.24 1.67
N VAL A 149 5.87 12.16 2.64
CA VAL A 149 6.40 13.32 3.38
C VAL A 149 7.61 13.86 2.65
N SER A 150 7.74 15.19 2.54
CA SER A 150 8.97 15.79 2.03
C SER A 150 9.23 17.18 2.59
N SER A 151 10.52 17.56 2.70
CA SER A 151 10.99 18.92 2.92
C SER A 151 11.56 19.55 1.64
N ALA A 152 11.30 18.95 0.46
CA ALA A 152 11.77 19.50 -0.81
C ALA A 152 10.96 20.71 -1.28
N THR A 153 11.61 21.62 -2.01
CA THR A 153 11.04 22.89 -2.49
C THR A 153 10.31 22.73 -3.82
N PHE A 154 9.23 21.96 -3.86
CA PHE A 154 8.38 21.85 -5.06
C PHE A 154 6.88 21.89 -4.70
N ALA A 155 6.04 22.05 -5.70
CA ALA A 155 4.57 22.10 -5.58
C ALA A 155 4.05 23.16 -4.57
N GLY A 156 4.78 24.27 -4.39
CA GLY A 156 4.39 25.37 -3.50
C GLY A 156 4.96 25.28 -2.08
N SER A 157 5.75 24.27 -1.75
CA SER A 157 6.46 24.20 -0.47
C SER A 157 7.71 25.07 -0.48
N SER A 158 7.97 25.73 0.66
CA SER A 158 9.21 26.49 0.89
C SER A 158 10.41 25.62 1.27
N GLY A 159 10.17 24.34 1.60
CA GLY A 159 11.19 23.44 2.13
C GLY A 159 11.57 23.69 3.60
N LYS A 160 10.87 24.59 4.29
CA LYS A 160 11.17 24.96 5.68
C LYS A 160 10.71 23.88 6.67
N HIS A 161 9.61 23.21 6.36
CA HIS A 161 8.99 22.18 7.17
C HIS A 161 8.78 20.91 6.35
N ARG A 162 8.65 19.77 7.02
CA ARG A 162 8.16 18.54 6.41
C ARG A 162 6.69 18.68 6.09
N GLN A 163 6.32 18.42 4.83
CA GLN A 163 4.96 18.56 4.35
C GLN A 163 4.47 17.29 3.68
N ILE A 164 3.15 17.15 3.51
CA ILE A 164 2.54 16.02 2.84
C ILE A 164 2.29 16.35 1.37
N PHE A 165 2.74 15.46 0.49
CA PHE A 165 2.54 15.57 -0.94
C PHE A 165 1.71 14.38 -1.43
N TRP A 166 0.83 14.66 -2.39
CA TRP A 166 0.04 13.69 -3.12
C TRP A 166 0.41 13.75 -4.60
N ARG A 167 0.70 12.59 -5.21
CA ARG A 167 1.05 12.49 -6.61
C ARG A 167 0.10 11.57 -7.35
N ASP A 168 -0.49 12.09 -8.45
CA ASP A 168 -1.16 11.29 -9.47
C ASP A 168 -0.14 10.87 -10.54
N ARG A 169 0.22 9.61 -10.56
CA ARG A 169 1.22 9.07 -11.49
C ARG A 169 0.72 9.03 -12.94
N ASN A 170 -0.60 9.03 -13.19
CA ASN A 170 -1.15 9.04 -14.53
C ASN A 170 -1.06 10.43 -15.20
N THR A 171 -1.27 11.48 -14.43
CA THR A 171 -1.18 12.87 -14.92
C THR A 171 0.20 13.49 -14.68
N GLY A 172 1.04 12.87 -13.84
CA GLY A 172 2.32 13.43 -13.42
C GLY A 172 2.22 14.58 -12.43
N ILE A 173 1.03 14.89 -11.92
CA ILE A 173 0.79 16.03 -11.03
C ILE A 173 1.20 15.68 -9.60
N THR A 174 2.03 16.52 -8.99
CA THR A 174 2.33 16.52 -7.55
C THR A 174 1.71 17.75 -6.90
N LYS A 175 1.00 17.54 -5.78
CA LYS A 175 0.35 18.62 -4.98
C LYS A 175 0.87 18.60 -3.56
N LEU A 176 1.14 19.77 -3.01
CA LEU A 176 1.22 20.01 -1.57
C LEU A 176 -0.20 19.92 -1.01
N ILE A 177 -0.46 18.99 -0.08
CA ILE A 177 -1.79 18.81 0.49
C ILE A 177 -1.91 19.22 1.95
N SER A 178 -0.80 19.34 2.69
CA SER A 178 -0.77 19.93 4.04
C SER A 178 -0.68 21.46 3.94
N SER A 179 -1.73 22.08 3.41
CA SER A 179 -1.85 23.54 3.23
C SER A 179 -3.20 24.05 3.70
N SER A 180 -3.24 25.30 4.14
CA SER A 180 -4.48 25.96 4.56
C SER A 180 -5.49 26.10 3.40
N ALA A 181 -6.71 26.52 3.72
CA ALA A 181 -7.75 26.80 2.73
C ALA A 181 -7.36 27.94 1.75
N SER A 182 -6.44 28.84 2.14
CA SER A 182 -5.86 29.89 1.28
C SER A 182 -4.70 29.38 0.41
N GLY A 183 -4.27 28.11 0.58
CA GLY A 183 -3.14 27.54 -0.15
C GLY A 183 -1.77 27.80 0.49
N GLU A 184 -1.71 28.39 1.68
CA GLU A 184 -0.48 28.56 2.43
C GLU A 184 -0.01 27.21 2.99
N GLU A 185 1.29 26.92 2.88
CA GLU A 185 1.83 25.69 3.45
C GLU A 185 1.64 25.63 4.98
N GLY A 186 1.56 24.41 5.52
CA GLY A 186 1.51 24.18 6.96
C GLY A 186 2.70 24.86 7.66
N ASN A 187 2.42 25.59 8.74
CA ASN A 187 3.41 26.40 9.48
C ASN A 187 4.29 25.56 10.44
N ALA A 188 4.13 24.23 10.44
CA ALA A 188 4.97 23.27 11.15
C ALA A 188 5.01 21.93 10.41
N ASP A 189 5.74 20.95 10.95
CA ASP A 189 5.93 19.65 10.33
C ASP A 189 4.66 18.81 10.29
N SER A 190 4.49 18.06 9.19
CA SER A 190 3.45 17.06 8.96
C SER A 190 4.08 15.69 8.65
N TYR A 191 3.43 14.59 9.10
CA TYR A 191 4.01 13.25 9.10
C TYR A 191 3.00 12.16 8.78
N TYR A 192 3.50 10.96 8.50
CA TYR A 192 2.79 9.67 8.45
C TYR A 192 1.48 9.69 7.68
N PRO A 193 1.49 10.06 6.40
CA PRO A 193 0.29 10.03 5.60
C PRO A 193 -0.22 8.59 5.43
N ALA A 194 -1.55 8.44 5.42
CA ALA A 194 -2.25 7.22 5.06
C ALA A 194 -3.30 7.56 4.00
N ILE A 195 -3.22 6.89 2.84
CA ILE A 195 -4.12 7.17 1.72
C ILE A 195 -5.28 6.17 1.68
N SER A 196 -6.49 6.64 1.37
CA SER A 196 -7.66 5.78 1.17
C SER A 196 -7.46 4.82 0.01
N GLY A 197 -8.21 3.72 0.03
CA GLY A 197 -8.11 2.73 -1.02
C GLY A 197 -8.43 3.23 -2.42
N ASP A 198 -9.29 4.22 -2.54
CA ASP A 198 -9.58 4.90 -3.82
C ASP A 198 -8.55 5.98 -4.20
N GLY A 199 -7.58 6.26 -3.32
CA GLY A 199 -6.54 7.25 -3.52
C GLY A 199 -6.96 8.72 -3.40
N LYS A 200 -8.18 8.99 -2.95
CA LYS A 200 -8.78 10.34 -2.99
C LYS A 200 -8.90 11.03 -1.64
N SER A 201 -8.65 10.32 -0.56
CA SER A 201 -8.58 10.89 0.79
C SER A 201 -7.25 10.54 1.43
N VAL A 202 -6.63 11.50 2.13
CA VAL A 202 -5.34 11.31 2.81
C VAL A 202 -5.47 11.77 4.25
N ALA A 203 -5.36 10.84 5.19
CA ALA A 203 -5.19 11.16 6.60
C ALA A 203 -3.70 11.38 6.89
N PHE A 204 -3.38 12.32 7.77
CA PHE A 204 -2.00 12.62 8.16
C PHE A 204 -1.95 13.32 9.52
N GLU A 205 -0.78 13.39 10.12
CA GLU A 205 -0.52 14.06 11.38
C GLU A 205 0.19 15.39 11.13
N SER A 206 -0.13 16.41 11.92
CA SER A 206 0.53 17.71 11.82
C SER A 206 0.59 18.46 13.15
N HIS A 207 1.67 19.21 13.34
CA HIS A 207 1.79 20.25 14.35
C HIS A 207 1.39 21.64 13.84
N SER A 208 0.95 21.74 12.59
CA SER A 208 0.58 23.03 11.98
C SER A 208 -0.76 23.54 12.50
N SER A 209 -0.78 24.74 13.01
CA SER A 209 -1.98 25.41 13.55
C SER A 209 -2.79 26.18 12.50
N ASN A 210 -2.32 26.23 11.23
CA ASN A 210 -2.96 26.99 10.17
C ASN A 210 -3.71 26.14 9.13
N LEU A 211 -3.78 24.81 9.32
CA LEU A 211 -4.45 23.92 8.36
C LEU A 211 -5.98 24.06 8.40
N THR A 212 -6.54 24.31 9.58
CA THR A 212 -7.97 24.56 9.79
C THR A 212 -8.19 25.63 10.87
N ASP A 213 -9.26 26.40 10.75
CA ASP A 213 -9.60 27.45 11.74
C ASP A 213 -9.91 26.92 13.14
N GLY A 214 -10.24 25.61 13.24
CA GLY A 214 -10.58 24.94 14.50
C GLY A 214 -9.38 24.46 15.32
N ASP A 215 -8.19 24.48 14.74
CA ASP A 215 -6.96 24.07 15.42
C ASP A 215 -6.34 25.25 16.19
N LYS A 216 -6.46 25.18 17.52
CA LYS A 216 -5.94 26.22 18.43
C LYS A 216 -5.25 25.62 19.66
N ASN A 217 -5.03 24.30 19.68
CA ASN A 217 -4.51 23.62 20.86
C ASN A 217 -2.97 23.59 20.89
N GLY A 218 -2.28 23.82 19.75
CA GLY A 218 -0.83 23.78 19.64
C GLY A 218 -0.22 22.37 19.79
N LEU A 219 -1.02 21.35 19.61
CA LEU A 219 -0.63 19.95 19.74
C LEU A 219 -0.50 19.29 18.36
N ARG A 220 -0.03 18.06 18.34
CA ARG A 220 -0.08 17.21 17.14
C ARG A 220 -1.49 16.65 16.98
N ASP A 221 -2.11 16.95 15.86
CA ASP A 221 -3.46 16.52 15.52
C ASP A 221 -3.50 15.68 14.24
N VAL A 222 -4.59 14.92 14.07
CA VAL A 222 -4.88 14.15 12.86
C VAL A 222 -5.81 14.95 11.97
N PHE A 223 -5.46 15.04 10.69
CA PHE A 223 -6.22 15.72 9.64
C PHE A 223 -6.55 14.74 8.51
N VAL A 224 -7.55 15.07 7.70
CA VAL A 224 -7.84 14.40 6.44
C VAL A 224 -8.02 15.43 5.32
N TRP A 225 -7.34 15.20 4.21
CA TRP A 225 -7.49 15.97 2.98
C TRP A 225 -8.31 15.15 1.96
N HIS A 226 -9.15 15.82 1.17
CA HIS A 226 -9.98 15.20 0.14
C HIS A 226 -9.66 15.78 -1.24
N ALA A 227 -9.30 14.92 -2.20
CA ALA A 227 -8.91 15.31 -3.57
C ALA A 227 -10.05 16.01 -4.32
N ALA A 228 -11.30 15.61 -4.10
CA ALA A 228 -12.47 16.16 -4.78
C ALA A 228 -12.73 17.65 -4.45
N THR A 229 -12.39 18.07 -3.23
CA THR A 229 -12.63 19.44 -2.76
C THR A 229 -11.35 20.24 -2.55
N GLY A 230 -10.21 19.58 -2.44
CA GLY A 230 -8.94 20.16 -2.02
C GLY A 230 -8.91 20.63 -0.55
N LYS A 231 -9.95 20.33 0.24
CA LYS A 231 -10.09 20.80 1.62
C LYS A 231 -9.50 19.83 2.63
N ILE A 232 -9.04 20.39 3.74
CA ILE A 232 -8.62 19.66 4.94
C ILE A 232 -9.73 19.74 6.00
N GLN A 233 -9.91 18.66 6.73
CA GLN A 233 -10.75 18.58 7.91
C GLN A 233 -9.94 17.99 9.07
N MET A 234 -10.08 18.53 10.29
CA MET A 234 -9.53 17.94 11.50
C MET A 234 -10.32 16.68 11.86
N VAL A 235 -9.61 15.59 12.13
CA VAL A 235 -10.15 14.27 12.52
C VAL A 235 -10.21 14.14 14.05
N SER A 236 -9.16 14.59 14.74
CA SER A 236 -9.01 14.57 16.20
C SER A 236 -9.87 15.64 16.87
N MET A 237 -11.19 15.54 16.63
CA MET A 237 -12.19 16.44 17.20
C MET A 237 -13.05 15.76 18.25
N GLY A 238 -13.23 16.45 19.36
CA GLY A 238 -14.13 16.07 20.43
C GLY A 238 -15.62 16.22 20.06
N LYS A 239 -16.48 15.67 20.90
CA LYS A 239 -17.94 15.64 20.72
C LYS A 239 -18.56 17.04 20.53
N ASN A 240 -17.96 18.06 21.11
CA ASN A 240 -18.48 19.43 21.06
C ASN A 240 -17.86 20.26 19.91
N GLY A 241 -17.18 19.63 18.96
CA GLY A 241 -16.50 20.33 17.88
C GLY A 241 -15.22 21.05 18.30
N THR A 242 -14.66 20.72 19.47
CA THR A 242 -13.38 21.24 19.94
C THR A 242 -12.24 20.30 19.53
N ALA A 243 -11.04 20.82 19.32
CA ALA A 243 -9.85 20.02 19.10
C ALA A 243 -9.57 19.07 20.28
N ALA A 244 -8.79 18.03 20.04
CA ALA A 244 -8.30 17.12 21.07
C ALA A 244 -7.55 17.88 22.19
N ASP A 245 -7.71 17.47 23.45
CA ASP A 245 -7.00 18.07 24.59
C ASP A 245 -5.63 17.43 24.87
N ALA A 246 -5.20 16.49 24.02
CA ALA A 246 -3.87 15.89 23.99
C ALA A 246 -3.55 15.39 22.57
N GLU A 247 -2.29 15.01 22.33
CA GLU A 247 -1.81 14.57 21.01
C GLU A 247 -2.62 13.42 20.41
N SER A 248 -2.78 13.47 19.08
CA SER A 248 -3.42 12.47 18.25
C SER A 248 -2.53 12.14 17.06
N TYR A 249 -2.38 10.84 16.74
CA TYR A 249 -1.41 10.35 15.76
C TYR A 249 -1.72 8.92 15.27
N GLU A 250 -0.86 8.36 14.39
CA GLU A 250 -0.95 7.00 13.85
C GLU A 250 -2.27 6.72 13.13
N ALA A 251 -2.60 7.59 12.17
CA ALA A 251 -3.85 7.49 11.44
C ALA A 251 -3.83 6.35 10.41
N SER A 252 -4.99 5.69 10.26
CA SER A 252 -5.29 4.73 9.20
C SER A 252 -6.68 5.01 8.65
N VAL A 253 -6.87 4.95 7.32
CA VAL A 253 -8.07 5.40 6.63
C VAL A 253 -8.75 4.27 5.87
N SER A 254 -10.09 4.22 5.88
CA SER A 254 -10.90 3.24 5.13
C SER A 254 -10.80 3.45 3.62
N GLY A 255 -11.24 2.47 2.84
CA GLY A 255 -11.14 2.50 1.39
C GLY A 255 -11.85 3.67 0.72
N ASP A 256 -12.94 4.13 1.28
CA ASP A 256 -13.74 5.27 0.82
C ASP A 256 -13.35 6.62 1.46
N GLY A 257 -12.39 6.61 2.40
CA GLY A 257 -11.92 7.80 3.09
C GLY A 257 -12.84 8.36 4.18
N ASN A 258 -13.95 7.68 4.52
CA ASN A 258 -14.95 8.20 5.46
C ASN A 258 -14.70 7.80 6.92
N LEU A 259 -13.95 6.73 7.15
CA LEU A 259 -13.61 6.26 8.50
C LEU A 259 -12.10 6.36 8.71
N ILE A 260 -11.70 7.03 9.79
CA ILE A 260 -10.30 7.16 10.17
C ILE A 260 -10.12 6.57 11.57
N ALA A 261 -9.29 5.53 11.67
CA ALA A 261 -8.81 5.01 12.94
C ALA A 261 -7.52 5.73 13.33
N PHE A 262 -7.36 6.12 14.59
CA PHE A 262 -6.17 6.84 15.07
C PHE A 262 -5.92 6.59 16.55
N THR A 263 -4.71 6.87 16.98
CA THR A 263 -4.29 6.84 18.38
C THR A 263 -4.41 8.23 18.99
N SER A 264 -4.89 8.35 20.22
CA SER A 264 -4.89 9.63 20.96
C SER A 264 -4.78 9.44 22.46
N ALA A 265 -4.10 10.40 23.09
CA ALA A 265 -4.05 10.56 24.54
C ALA A 265 -5.16 11.46 25.09
N ALA A 266 -6.01 12.02 24.24
CA ALA A 266 -7.04 12.97 24.60
C ALA A 266 -8.17 12.38 25.45
N SER A 267 -8.74 13.18 26.35
CA SER A 267 -9.84 12.81 27.23
C SER A 267 -11.21 13.27 26.71
N ASN A 268 -11.23 14.25 25.78
CA ASN A 268 -12.45 14.90 25.30
C ASN A 268 -13.02 14.33 23.98
N LEU A 269 -12.38 13.32 23.38
CA LEU A 269 -12.77 12.78 22.07
C LEU A 269 -14.00 11.88 22.10
N SER A 270 -14.28 11.25 23.23
CA SER A 270 -15.36 10.26 23.40
C SER A 270 -16.13 10.50 24.71
N VAL A 271 -17.33 9.92 24.82
CA VAL A 271 -18.08 9.86 26.07
C VAL A 271 -17.52 8.81 27.04
N VAL A 272 -16.69 7.91 26.55
CA VAL A 272 -16.00 6.91 27.37
C VAL A 272 -14.77 7.56 28.00
N GLU A 273 -14.63 7.45 29.33
CA GLU A 273 -13.46 7.96 30.03
C GLU A 273 -12.18 7.26 29.54
N LYS A 274 -11.10 8.01 29.45
CA LYS A 274 -9.82 7.54 28.92
C LYS A 274 -9.17 6.40 29.75
N GLY A 275 -9.54 6.24 31.02
CA GLY A 275 -8.94 5.25 31.92
C GLY A 275 -7.52 5.63 32.38
N VAL A 276 -6.75 4.64 32.82
CA VAL A 276 -5.36 4.85 33.30
C VAL A 276 -4.32 4.86 32.16
N SER A 277 -4.70 4.33 31.01
CA SER A 277 -3.82 4.28 29.84
C SER A 277 -3.64 5.66 29.22
N THR A 278 -2.43 6.01 28.81
CA THR A 278 -2.15 7.29 28.19
C THR A 278 -2.74 7.37 26.78
N ASN A 279 -2.70 6.28 26.01
CA ASN A 279 -3.13 6.23 24.62
C ASN A 279 -4.30 5.27 24.45
N ASN A 280 -5.26 5.66 23.63
CA ASN A 280 -6.38 4.83 23.23
C ASN A 280 -6.58 4.88 21.72
N VAL A 281 -7.26 3.88 21.17
CA VAL A 281 -7.61 3.82 19.76
C VAL A 281 -9.03 4.32 19.54
N PHE A 282 -9.18 5.22 18.60
CA PHE A 282 -10.45 5.84 18.22
C PHE A 282 -10.76 5.60 16.74
N ILE A 283 -12.04 5.66 16.40
CA ILE A 283 -12.54 5.76 15.02
C ILE A 283 -13.33 7.06 14.90
N ARG A 284 -12.96 7.87 13.93
CA ARG A 284 -13.74 9.02 13.47
C ARG A 284 -14.58 8.61 12.26
N ASP A 285 -15.87 8.79 12.36
CA ASP A 285 -16.81 8.69 11.23
C ASP A 285 -17.11 10.11 10.74
N LEU A 286 -16.62 10.43 9.53
CA LEU A 286 -16.75 11.77 8.95
C LEU A 286 -18.19 12.06 8.49
N LEU A 287 -18.93 11.02 8.05
CA LEU A 287 -20.31 11.19 7.61
C LEU A 287 -21.27 11.42 8.79
N LEU A 288 -21.08 10.64 9.87
CA LEU A 288 -21.87 10.79 11.09
C LEU A 288 -21.33 11.89 12.01
N ASN A 289 -20.17 12.42 11.73
CA ASN A 289 -19.46 13.42 12.56
C ASN A 289 -19.26 12.95 14.02
N THR A 290 -18.92 11.65 14.21
CA THR A 290 -18.77 11.04 15.54
C THR A 290 -17.39 10.44 15.75
N THR A 291 -16.88 10.52 16.98
CA THR A 291 -15.65 9.86 17.41
C THR A 291 -15.98 8.79 18.46
N THR A 292 -15.50 7.57 18.25
CA THR A 292 -15.77 6.42 19.12
C THR A 292 -14.45 5.80 19.57
N MET A 293 -14.27 5.63 20.88
CA MET A 293 -13.17 4.83 21.44
C MET A 293 -13.46 3.35 21.24
N ILE A 294 -12.48 2.57 20.77
CA ILE A 294 -12.62 1.12 20.53
C ILE A 294 -11.75 0.25 21.43
N SER A 295 -10.67 0.79 22.00
CA SER A 295 -9.81 0.13 22.98
C SER A 295 -10.39 0.26 24.39
N ILE A 296 -11.53 -0.39 24.65
CA ILE A 296 -12.28 -0.26 25.92
C ILE A 296 -12.04 -1.49 26.78
N ASP A 297 -11.67 -1.28 28.06
CA ASP A 297 -11.73 -2.31 29.09
C ASP A 297 -13.21 -2.70 29.33
N PRO A 298 -13.61 -3.94 29.04
CA PRO A 298 -15.01 -4.35 29.13
C PRO A 298 -15.55 -4.39 30.57
N LYS A 299 -14.69 -4.51 31.59
CA LYS A 299 -15.07 -4.51 33.01
C LYS A 299 -15.17 -3.09 33.55
N ALA A 300 -14.12 -2.29 33.38
CA ALA A 300 -14.08 -0.92 33.89
C ALA A 300 -14.96 0.04 33.09
N LYS A 301 -15.34 -0.28 31.82
CA LYS A 301 -16.05 0.60 30.88
C LYS A 301 -15.32 1.90 30.59
N LYS A 302 -13.99 1.86 30.63
CA LYS A 302 -13.06 2.98 30.40
C LYS A 302 -12.06 2.59 29.33
N GLY A 303 -11.25 3.54 28.88
CA GLY A 303 -10.14 3.25 27.98
C GLY A 303 -9.17 2.24 28.59
N GLY A 304 -8.90 1.17 27.86
CA GLY A 304 -7.99 0.10 28.26
C GLY A 304 -6.62 0.22 27.60
N GLY A 305 -6.43 1.18 26.72
CA GLY A 305 -5.15 1.40 26.04
C GLY A 305 -5.03 0.72 24.68
N GLY A 306 -4.22 1.32 23.81
CA GLY A 306 -3.92 0.81 22.47
C GLY A 306 -3.32 1.86 21.56
N SER A 307 -2.64 1.41 20.49
CA SER A 307 -1.96 2.25 19.52
C SER A 307 -1.80 1.54 18.17
N LYS A 308 -1.31 2.28 17.18
CA LYS A 308 -0.99 1.80 15.83
C LYS A 308 -2.15 1.07 15.14
N PRO A 309 -3.32 1.70 14.98
CA PRO A 309 -4.46 1.06 14.33
C PRO A 309 -4.24 0.87 12.82
N SER A 310 -4.82 -0.20 12.29
CA SER A 310 -4.98 -0.46 10.86
C SER A 310 -6.44 -0.84 10.59
N ILE A 311 -7.12 -0.09 9.72
CA ILE A 311 -8.54 -0.26 9.40
C ILE A 311 -8.72 -0.99 8.07
N SER A 312 -9.71 -1.90 7.97
CA SER A 312 -10.07 -2.56 6.71
C SER A 312 -10.71 -1.59 5.70
N TYR A 313 -10.71 -1.95 4.43
CA TYR A 313 -11.26 -1.12 3.35
C TYR A 313 -12.72 -0.73 3.59
N ASP A 314 -13.52 -1.68 4.06
CA ASP A 314 -14.94 -1.49 4.40
C ASP A 314 -15.18 -0.81 5.76
N GLY A 315 -14.10 -0.51 6.50
CA GLY A 315 -14.16 0.11 7.82
C GLY A 315 -14.77 -0.77 8.92
N GLN A 316 -15.00 -2.07 8.66
CA GLN A 316 -15.69 -2.96 9.60
C GLN A 316 -14.77 -3.59 10.63
N ARG A 317 -13.45 -3.54 10.40
CA ARG A 317 -12.45 -4.14 11.28
C ARG A 317 -11.27 -3.20 11.50
N VAL A 318 -10.76 -3.18 12.73
CA VAL A 318 -9.54 -2.44 13.10
C VAL A 318 -8.64 -3.38 13.90
N ALA A 319 -7.43 -3.57 13.41
CA ALA A 319 -6.36 -4.23 14.14
C ALA A 319 -5.50 -3.16 14.83
N PHE A 320 -5.03 -3.42 16.05
CA PHE A 320 -4.19 -2.49 16.79
C PHE A 320 -3.35 -3.21 17.85
N TYR A 321 -2.33 -2.54 18.37
CA TYR A 321 -1.49 -3.00 19.47
C TYR A 321 -2.01 -2.55 20.83
N SER A 322 -1.86 -3.41 21.85
CA SER A 322 -1.92 -3.02 23.25
C SER A 322 -1.07 -3.94 24.12
N HIS A 323 -0.56 -3.43 25.24
CA HIS A 323 0.11 -4.21 26.29
C HIS A 323 -0.78 -4.38 27.52
N THR A 324 -2.05 -4.01 27.42
CA THR A 324 -2.97 -3.98 28.55
C THR A 324 -3.71 -5.29 28.68
N ALA A 325 -3.52 -5.97 29.79
CA ALA A 325 -4.13 -7.27 30.09
C ALA A 325 -5.66 -7.22 30.33
N THR A 326 -6.29 -6.03 30.30
CA THR A 326 -7.71 -5.87 30.64
C THR A 326 -8.65 -5.80 29.45
N LEU A 327 -8.12 -5.70 28.23
CA LEU A 327 -8.93 -5.57 27.00
C LEU A 327 -9.74 -6.83 26.69
N VAL A 328 -9.21 -8.00 27.03
CA VAL A 328 -9.87 -9.31 26.88
C VAL A 328 -9.65 -10.15 28.14
N GLN A 329 -10.44 -11.22 28.29
CA GLN A 329 -10.17 -12.22 29.33
C GLN A 329 -8.95 -13.07 28.97
N ASN A 330 -8.27 -13.59 30.00
CA ASN A 330 -7.13 -14.51 29.87
C ASN A 330 -5.93 -13.92 29.12
N ASP A 331 -5.69 -12.63 29.28
CA ASP A 331 -4.47 -11.97 28.88
C ASP A 331 -3.58 -11.80 30.12
N ASN A 332 -2.61 -12.70 30.31
CA ASN A 332 -1.78 -12.78 31.51
C ASN A 332 -0.28 -12.65 31.20
N ASN A 333 0.09 -12.50 29.93
CA ASN A 333 1.50 -12.53 29.53
C ASN A 333 2.23 -11.19 29.78
N GLY A 334 1.51 -10.08 29.93
CA GLY A 334 2.08 -8.76 30.23
C GLY A 334 2.93 -8.15 29.11
N ILE A 335 2.72 -8.57 27.88
CA ILE A 335 3.46 -8.12 26.71
C ILE A 335 2.56 -7.43 25.68
N TRP A 336 3.16 -6.88 24.63
CA TRP A 336 2.42 -6.25 23.54
C TRP A 336 1.70 -7.29 22.69
N ASP A 337 0.38 -7.24 22.62
CA ASP A 337 -0.46 -8.12 21.85
C ASP A 337 -1.22 -7.40 20.73
N ILE A 338 -1.65 -8.17 19.72
CA ILE A 338 -2.46 -7.67 18.61
C ILE A 338 -3.93 -7.96 18.90
N PHE A 339 -4.73 -6.93 18.78
CA PHE A 339 -6.18 -6.99 18.96
C PHE A 339 -6.90 -6.68 17.66
N LEU A 340 -8.01 -7.36 17.44
CA LEU A 340 -8.92 -7.14 16.31
C LEU A 340 -10.28 -6.73 16.83
N TRP A 341 -10.70 -5.51 16.52
CA TRP A 341 -12.04 -5.01 16.78
C TRP A 341 -12.95 -5.16 15.56
N LYS A 342 -14.22 -5.54 15.78
CA LYS A 342 -15.25 -5.69 14.76
C LYS A 342 -16.39 -4.70 15.02
N LYS A 343 -16.63 -3.77 14.05
CA LYS A 343 -17.59 -2.66 14.16
C LYS A 343 -19.04 -3.14 14.32
N ASN A 344 -19.46 -4.10 13.51
CA ASN A 344 -20.84 -4.57 13.43
C ASN A 344 -21.36 -5.21 14.74
N ILE A 345 -20.49 -5.89 15.48
CA ILE A 345 -20.82 -6.58 16.73
C ILE A 345 -20.12 -5.96 17.96
N LYS A 346 -19.32 -4.91 17.76
CA LYS A 346 -18.57 -4.19 18.80
C LYS A 346 -17.76 -5.10 19.73
N THR A 347 -17.14 -6.15 19.15
CA THR A 347 -16.32 -7.12 19.90
C THR A 347 -14.85 -6.90 19.64
N LEU A 348 -14.05 -7.19 20.66
CA LEU A 348 -12.60 -7.18 20.62
C LEU A 348 -12.08 -8.60 20.86
N LYS A 349 -11.09 -9.02 20.08
CA LYS A 349 -10.42 -10.33 20.17
C LYS A 349 -8.91 -10.13 20.12
N ARG A 350 -8.16 -10.80 21.00
CA ARG A 350 -6.71 -10.95 20.87
C ARG A 350 -6.42 -12.00 19.79
N ILE A 351 -5.56 -11.68 18.83
CA ILE A 351 -5.24 -12.55 17.67
C ILE A 351 -3.78 -13.00 17.63
N SER A 352 -2.90 -12.42 18.44
CA SER A 352 -1.50 -12.84 18.62
C SER A 352 -1.39 -14.04 19.56
N LEU A 353 -2.09 -15.12 19.22
CA LEU A 353 -2.06 -16.39 19.93
C LEU A 353 -1.31 -17.45 19.11
N THR A 354 -0.77 -18.44 19.80
CA THR A 354 -0.16 -19.62 19.17
C THR A 354 -1.20 -20.42 18.36
N THR A 355 -0.76 -21.35 17.52
CA THR A 355 -1.68 -22.20 16.71
C THR A 355 -2.62 -23.05 17.54
N ASP A 356 -2.31 -23.33 18.81
CA ASP A 356 -3.17 -24.00 19.78
C ASP A 356 -3.92 -23.05 20.72
N HIS A 357 -4.04 -21.77 20.33
CA HIS A 357 -4.75 -20.68 21.02
C HIS A 357 -4.24 -20.36 22.42
N LYS A 358 -3.00 -20.67 22.72
CA LYS A 358 -2.33 -20.28 23.97
C LYS A 358 -1.65 -18.93 23.83
N GLU A 359 -1.23 -18.38 24.95
CA GLU A 359 -0.42 -17.18 24.97
C GLU A 359 0.94 -17.43 24.31
N ARG A 360 1.36 -16.48 23.48
CA ARG A 360 2.71 -16.49 22.95
C ARG A 360 3.73 -16.26 24.09
N ASN A 361 4.91 -16.80 23.94
CA ASN A 361 5.98 -16.54 24.89
C ASN A 361 6.48 -15.08 24.74
N GLN A 362 7.20 -14.64 25.78
CA GLN A 362 7.83 -13.34 25.77
C GLN A 362 9.02 -13.37 24.82
N GLY A 363 8.83 -12.84 23.63
CA GLY A 363 9.94 -12.55 22.72
C GLY A 363 10.81 -11.40 23.28
N ASN A 364 11.93 -11.17 22.65
CA ASN A 364 12.86 -10.08 23.01
C ASN A 364 12.36 -8.71 22.46
N GLU A 365 11.05 -8.42 22.63
CA GLU A 365 10.42 -7.22 22.10
C GLU A 365 10.63 -6.04 23.05
N SER A 366 11.28 -5.00 22.58
CA SER A 366 11.18 -3.68 23.17
C SER A 366 10.02 -2.90 22.53
N ALA A 367 9.43 -1.95 23.26
CA ALA A 367 8.38 -1.06 22.73
C ALA A 367 8.77 -0.39 21.38
N ASN A 368 10.06 -0.25 21.12
CA ASN A 368 10.60 0.34 19.90
C ASN A 368 10.66 -0.63 18.70
N ARG A 369 10.49 -1.94 18.88
CA ARG A 369 10.46 -2.95 17.80
C ARG A 369 9.05 -3.35 17.35
N VAL A 370 8.02 -2.82 18.00
CA VAL A 370 6.63 -3.12 17.65
C VAL A 370 6.27 -2.46 16.32
N VAL A 371 6.07 -3.27 15.29
CA VAL A 371 5.62 -2.83 13.96
C VAL A 371 4.09 -2.78 13.94
N ALA A 372 3.50 -1.73 13.37
CA ALA A 372 2.06 -1.61 13.25
C ALA A 372 1.46 -2.84 12.53
N PRO A 373 0.36 -3.43 13.04
CA PRO A 373 -0.34 -4.48 12.30
C PRO A 373 -0.88 -3.91 10.98
N SER A 374 -1.02 -4.76 9.98
CA SER A 374 -1.61 -4.38 8.70
C SER A 374 -2.76 -5.33 8.38
N ILE A 375 -3.97 -4.78 8.21
CA ILE A 375 -5.14 -5.56 7.85
C ILE A 375 -5.36 -5.52 6.33
N SER A 376 -5.68 -6.67 5.71
CA SER A 376 -6.03 -6.74 4.29
C SER A 376 -7.29 -5.93 3.99
N GLY A 377 -7.41 -5.41 2.77
CA GLY A 377 -8.56 -4.58 2.41
C GLY A 377 -9.91 -5.29 2.62
N ASN A 378 -10.01 -6.59 2.33
CA ASN A 378 -11.20 -7.40 2.59
C ASN A 378 -11.41 -7.74 4.09
N GLY A 379 -10.52 -7.28 4.96
CA GLY A 379 -10.58 -7.49 6.42
C GLY A 379 -10.33 -8.92 6.89
N ARG A 380 -10.00 -9.87 5.98
CA ARG A 380 -9.83 -11.27 6.36
C ARG A 380 -8.49 -11.55 7.03
N TYR A 381 -7.41 -10.92 6.59
CA TYR A 381 -6.07 -11.23 7.05
C TYR A 381 -5.47 -10.05 7.83
N VAL A 382 -4.73 -10.36 8.88
CA VAL A 382 -3.95 -9.37 9.65
C VAL A 382 -2.49 -9.83 9.68
N ALA A 383 -1.62 -9.04 9.06
CA ALA A 383 -0.17 -9.23 9.13
C ALA A 383 0.42 -8.46 10.30
N TYR A 384 1.34 -9.06 11.04
CA TYR A 384 2.05 -8.46 12.17
C TYR A 384 3.40 -9.14 12.38
N SER A 385 4.23 -8.60 13.24
CA SER A 385 5.52 -9.22 13.56
C SER A 385 5.71 -9.42 15.06
N THR A 386 6.51 -10.43 15.40
CA THR A 386 6.92 -10.73 16.77
C THR A 386 8.23 -11.52 16.79
N THR A 387 8.96 -11.44 17.91
CA THR A 387 10.14 -12.27 18.19
C THR A 387 9.79 -13.53 19.01
N ALA A 388 8.50 -13.79 19.24
CA ALA A 388 8.04 -15.00 19.91
C ALA A 388 8.27 -16.23 19.03
N ASN A 389 8.95 -17.24 19.54
CA ASN A 389 9.33 -18.45 18.79
C ASN A 389 8.37 -19.63 18.97
N ASN A 390 7.18 -19.39 19.50
CA ASN A 390 6.14 -20.40 19.72
C ASN A 390 4.84 -20.12 18.99
N MET A 391 4.82 -19.11 18.12
CA MET A 391 3.62 -18.74 17.35
C MET A 391 3.12 -19.88 16.46
N VAL A 392 4.04 -20.53 15.77
CA VAL A 392 3.80 -21.72 14.94
C VAL A 392 4.85 -22.79 15.24
N PRO A 393 4.55 -24.10 15.06
CA PRO A 393 5.50 -25.17 15.41
C PRO A 393 6.82 -25.16 14.62
N THR A 394 6.84 -24.51 13.46
CA THR A 394 8.01 -24.42 12.58
C THR A 394 8.94 -23.28 12.95
N ASP A 395 8.49 -22.33 13.75
CA ASP A 395 9.31 -21.22 14.22
C ASP A 395 10.10 -21.69 15.45
N ASN A 396 11.40 -21.81 15.27
CA ASN A 396 12.36 -22.22 16.30
C ASN A 396 13.58 -21.29 16.39
N ASN A 397 13.47 -20.13 15.75
CA ASN A 397 14.50 -19.09 15.83
C ASN A 397 14.12 -18.03 16.89
N ASN A 398 14.98 -17.05 17.11
CA ASN A 398 14.71 -15.93 18.02
C ASN A 398 14.78 -14.58 17.26
N PHE A 399 14.58 -14.64 15.95
CA PHE A 399 14.48 -13.45 15.11
C PHE A 399 13.08 -12.86 15.15
N GLN A 400 12.96 -11.62 14.73
CA GLN A 400 11.65 -11.05 14.46
C GLN A 400 11.11 -11.61 13.15
N ASP A 401 9.95 -12.25 13.21
CA ASP A 401 9.29 -12.87 12.08
C ASP A 401 7.96 -12.20 11.75
N VAL A 402 7.53 -12.30 10.49
CA VAL A 402 6.24 -11.82 9.99
C VAL A 402 5.23 -12.96 10.03
N PHE A 403 4.10 -12.71 10.68
CA PHE A 403 2.97 -13.62 10.79
C PHE A 403 1.74 -13.05 10.10
N VAL A 404 0.87 -13.93 9.64
CA VAL A 404 -0.44 -13.59 9.07
C VAL A 404 -1.52 -14.41 9.76
N TYR A 405 -2.45 -13.71 10.39
CA TYR A 405 -3.64 -14.30 10.99
C TYR A 405 -4.81 -14.25 10.02
N ASP A 406 -5.49 -15.38 9.80
CA ASP A 406 -6.72 -15.50 9.01
C ASP A 406 -7.95 -15.44 9.93
N CYS A 407 -8.74 -14.37 9.81
CA CYS A 407 -9.95 -14.16 10.62
C CYS A 407 -11.07 -15.17 10.36
N ASN A 408 -11.04 -15.92 9.25
CA ASN A 408 -12.07 -16.90 8.89
C ASN A 408 -11.77 -18.28 9.48
N THR A 409 -10.50 -18.69 9.47
CA THR A 409 -10.06 -19.99 9.96
C THR A 409 -9.54 -19.94 11.40
N ASP A 410 -9.37 -18.74 11.96
CA ASP A 410 -8.80 -18.51 13.29
C ASP A 410 -7.39 -19.11 13.44
N SER A 411 -6.58 -19.02 12.40
CA SER A 411 -5.25 -19.61 12.33
C SER A 411 -4.19 -18.59 11.96
N THR A 412 -2.96 -18.85 12.41
CA THR A 412 -1.78 -18.02 12.12
C THR A 412 -0.75 -18.83 11.33
N ILE A 413 -0.16 -18.22 10.33
CA ILE A 413 0.99 -18.75 9.59
C ILE A 413 2.16 -17.79 9.70
N ILE A 414 3.39 -18.29 9.53
CA ILE A 414 4.59 -17.49 9.36
C ILE A 414 4.78 -17.17 7.88
N ALA A 415 4.99 -15.89 7.55
CA ALA A 415 5.15 -15.41 6.17
C ALA A 415 6.62 -15.07 5.82
N SER A 416 7.48 -14.85 6.81
CA SER A 416 8.93 -14.64 6.61
C SER A 416 9.67 -15.96 6.43
N THR A 417 9.23 -16.77 5.44
CA THR A 417 9.81 -18.10 5.15
C THR A 417 10.50 -18.12 3.80
N GLY A 418 11.48 -19.02 3.65
CA GLY A 418 12.04 -19.37 2.35
C GLY A 418 11.04 -20.17 1.50
N ASN A 419 11.35 -20.31 0.19
CA ASN A 419 10.56 -21.16 -0.72
C ASN A 419 10.54 -22.65 -0.29
N ASP A 420 11.39 -23.06 0.64
CA ASP A 420 11.42 -24.38 1.28
C ASP A 420 10.56 -24.45 2.57
N GLY A 421 9.85 -23.38 2.89
CA GLY A 421 8.98 -23.26 4.06
C GLY A 421 9.69 -23.08 5.39
N LYS A 422 11.02 -22.91 5.41
CA LYS A 422 11.77 -22.64 6.64
C LYS A 422 11.74 -21.17 7.00
N PRO A 423 11.70 -20.82 8.30
CA PRO A 423 11.80 -19.45 8.76
C PRO A 423 13.06 -18.74 8.28
N GLY A 424 12.96 -17.43 8.14
CA GLY A 424 14.07 -16.55 7.81
C GLY A 424 15.23 -16.69 8.82
N ASN A 425 16.46 -16.55 8.37
CA ASN A 425 17.67 -16.63 9.21
C ASN A 425 18.10 -15.26 9.76
N SER A 426 17.24 -14.27 9.71
CA SER A 426 17.43 -12.92 10.28
C SER A 426 16.11 -12.17 10.40
N ASP A 427 16.12 -11.06 11.14
CA ASP A 427 14.93 -10.24 11.41
C ASP A 427 14.16 -9.84 10.14
N SER A 428 12.83 -9.96 10.22
CA SER A 428 11.84 -9.52 9.24
C SER A 428 10.60 -9.00 9.99
N PRO A 429 10.21 -7.72 9.88
CA PRO A 429 10.92 -6.65 9.18
C PRO A 429 12.14 -6.14 9.95
N ILE A 430 13.04 -5.46 9.24
CA ILE A 430 14.25 -4.85 9.83
C ILE A 430 13.98 -3.40 10.26
N GLY A 431 14.44 -3.05 11.46
CA GLY A 431 14.48 -1.67 11.93
C GLY A 431 13.25 -1.18 12.68
N GLN A 432 13.38 0.04 13.23
CA GLN A 432 12.31 0.73 13.93
C GLN A 432 11.44 1.51 12.95
N GLY A 433 10.11 1.50 13.16
CA GLY A 433 9.18 2.25 12.33
C GLY A 433 8.85 1.62 10.97
N GLU A 434 9.35 0.42 10.70
CA GLU A 434 9.01 -0.33 9.49
C GLU A 434 7.51 -0.66 9.41
N LYS A 435 7.02 -0.89 8.20
CA LYS A 435 5.63 -1.26 7.93
C LYS A 435 5.61 -2.64 7.29
N ILE A 436 4.68 -3.47 7.70
CA ILE A 436 4.28 -4.64 6.94
C ILE A 436 3.09 -4.21 6.08
N ALA A 437 3.09 -4.54 4.80
CA ALA A 437 1.99 -4.23 3.91
C ALA A 437 1.35 -5.51 3.38
N ILE A 438 0.03 -5.50 3.21
CA ILE A 438 -0.74 -6.64 2.71
C ILE A 438 -1.72 -6.19 1.63
N THR A 439 -1.90 -7.00 0.57
CA THR A 439 -2.85 -6.71 -0.51
C THR A 439 -4.30 -6.70 -0.03
N PHE A 440 -5.20 -6.13 -0.84
CA PHE A 440 -6.63 -6.10 -0.56
C PHE A 440 -7.21 -7.49 -0.29
N ASP A 441 -6.88 -8.46 -1.10
CA ASP A 441 -7.35 -9.86 -0.99
C ASP A 441 -6.56 -10.70 0.02
N GLY A 442 -5.43 -10.18 0.53
CA GLY A 442 -4.53 -10.87 1.42
C GLY A 442 -3.60 -11.88 0.73
N SER A 443 -3.52 -11.87 -0.59
CA SER A 443 -2.69 -12.85 -1.32
C SER A 443 -1.18 -12.61 -1.15
N TRP A 444 -0.76 -11.37 -0.97
CA TRP A 444 0.64 -10.98 -0.84
C TRP A 444 0.89 -10.12 0.40
N VAL A 445 2.02 -10.39 1.04
CA VAL A 445 2.58 -9.57 2.13
C VAL A 445 3.95 -9.04 1.70
N ALA A 446 4.19 -7.74 1.90
CA ALA A 446 5.50 -7.12 1.67
C ALA A 446 6.12 -6.67 2.99
N PHE A 447 7.42 -6.93 3.14
CA PHE A 447 8.20 -6.57 4.33
C PHE A 447 9.68 -6.39 3.99
N SER A 448 10.38 -5.61 4.80
CA SER A 448 11.83 -5.49 4.74
C SER A 448 12.49 -6.69 5.45
N THR A 449 13.69 -7.10 5.03
CA THR A 449 14.38 -8.26 5.62
C THR A 449 15.89 -8.21 5.45
N ASN A 450 16.60 -8.76 6.43
CA ASN A 450 18.03 -9.12 6.33
C ASN A 450 18.24 -10.62 6.10
N ALA A 451 17.17 -11.42 6.05
CA ALA A 451 17.28 -12.85 5.83
C ALA A 451 17.84 -13.17 4.44
N THR A 452 18.78 -14.12 4.38
CA THR A 452 19.48 -14.53 3.14
C THR A 452 18.96 -15.85 2.57
N ASN A 453 18.10 -16.56 3.31
CA ASN A 453 17.58 -17.88 2.96
C ASN A 453 16.16 -17.87 2.39
N LEU A 454 15.62 -16.72 2.01
CA LEU A 454 14.24 -16.64 1.50
C LEU A 454 14.08 -17.13 0.05
N GLY A 455 15.14 -17.65 -0.59
CA GLY A 455 15.08 -18.21 -1.95
C GLY A 455 14.99 -17.16 -3.06
N VAL A 456 15.31 -15.91 -2.75
CA VAL A 456 15.45 -14.80 -3.69
C VAL A 456 16.87 -14.22 -3.57
N PRO A 457 17.37 -13.51 -4.61
CA PRO A 457 18.62 -12.76 -4.45
C PRO A 457 18.54 -11.85 -3.23
N ALA A 458 19.66 -11.58 -2.57
CA ALA A 458 19.71 -10.70 -1.39
C ALA A 458 18.89 -9.42 -1.67
N ALA A 459 17.80 -9.26 -0.96
CA ALA A 459 16.81 -8.21 -1.17
C ALA A 459 16.48 -7.55 0.16
N ASN A 460 16.38 -6.21 0.13
CA ASN A 460 15.97 -5.46 1.32
C ASN A 460 14.45 -5.43 1.51
N VAL A 461 13.67 -5.63 0.43
CA VAL A 461 12.21 -5.75 0.46
C VAL A 461 11.79 -6.99 -0.32
N VAL A 462 10.97 -7.80 0.30
CA VAL A 462 10.44 -9.05 -0.25
C VAL A 462 8.91 -9.01 -0.23
N MET A 463 8.29 -9.56 -1.27
CA MET A 463 6.88 -9.94 -1.27
C MET A 463 6.78 -11.45 -1.10
N HIS A 464 5.94 -11.89 -0.15
CA HIS A 464 5.62 -13.29 0.10
C HIS A 464 4.17 -13.58 -0.31
N ASN A 465 3.96 -14.63 -1.11
CA ASN A 465 2.61 -15.10 -1.47
C ASN A 465 2.09 -16.07 -0.41
N ILE A 466 1.02 -15.68 0.27
CA ILE A 466 0.46 -16.43 1.42
C ILE A 466 -0.03 -17.82 1.02
N SER A 467 -0.53 -18.00 -0.20
CA SER A 467 -1.12 -19.28 -0.65
C SER A 467 -0.09 -20.25 -1.22
N THR A 468 0.94 -19.75 -1.89
CA THR A 468 1.94 -20.60 -2.58
C THR A 468 3.27 -20.70 -1.82
N GLY A 469 3.50 -19.86 -0.82
CA GLY A 469 4.77 -19.75 -0.09
C GLY A 469 5.93 -19.19 -0.92
N GLN A 470 5.67 -18.65 -2.11
CA GLN A 470 6.70 -18.13 -2.99
C GLN A 470 7.08 -16.69 -2.64
N ASN A 471 8.37 -16.42 -2.70
CA ASN A 471 8.93 -15.09 -2.51
C ASN A 471 9.31 -14.41 -3.82
N LYS A 472 9.17 -13.09 -3.84
CA LYS A 472 9.58 -12.21 -4.93
C LYS A 472 10.41 -11.05 -4.37
N ALA A 473 11.62 -10.88 -4.91
CA ALA A 473 12.46 -9.73 -4.56
C ALA A 473 11.88 -8.45 -5.18
N VAL A 474 11.78 -7.40 -4.39
CA VAL A 474 11.34 -6.05 -4.82
C VAL A 474 12.54 -5.12 -4.96
N SER A 475 13.43 -5.10 -3.97
CA SER A 475 14.65 -4.31 -3.98
C SER A 475 15.84 -5.24 -3.81
N THR A 476 16.82 -5.13 -4.71
CA THR A 476 18.05 -5.94 -4.70
C THR A 476 19.31 -5.08 -4.53
N VAL A 477 19.17 -3.85 -4.07
CA VAL A 477 20.29 -2.91 -3.93
C VAL A 477 21.02 -3.19 -2.62
N ALA A 478 22.09 -3.95 -2.69
CA ALA A 478 22.92 -4.29 -1.54
C ALA A 478 23.48 -3.03 -0.85
N GLY A 479 23.42 -2.99 0.49
CA GLY A 479 24.00 -1.92 1.30
C GLY A 479 23.20 -0.61 1.32
N SER A 480 21.99 -0.57 0.77
CA SER A 480 21.13 0.61 0.82
C SER A 480 20.24 0.60 2.07
N SER A 481 20.04 1.78 2.65
CA SER A 481 18.96 1.99 3.62
C SER A 481 17.64 2.01 2.86
N VAL A 482 16.74 1.07 3.17
CA VAL A 482 15.37 1.06 2.67
C VAL A 482 14.47 1.53 3.80
N GLY A 483 13.70 2.59 3.56
CA GLY A 483 12.65 3.05 4.47
C GLY A 483 11.34 2.31 4.21
N ARG A 484 10.33 2.60 5.04
CA ARG A 484 8.99 2.00 5.04
C ARG A 484 8.52 1.61 3.64
N ALA A 485 8.25 0.32 3.44
CA ALA A 485 7.66 -0.20 2.21
C ALA A 485 6.14 -0.33 2.38
N THR A 486 5.39 0.05 1.34
CA THR A 486 3.95 -0.14 1.28
C THR A 486 3.56 -0.81 -0.03
N LEU A 487 2.41 -1.48 -0.06
CA LEU A 487 1.94 -2.30 -1.17
C LEU A 487 0.61 -1.76 -1.68
N SER A 488 0.49 -1.60 -2.99
CA SER A 488 -0.79 -1.26 -3.60
C SER A 488 -1.83 -2.36 -3.39
N GLN A 489 -3.11 -2.01 -3.46
CA GLN A 489 -4.20 -2.90 -3.08
C GLN A 489 -4.20 -4.24 -3.83
N GLN A 490 -3.85 -4.23 -5.11
CA GLN A 490 -3.83 -5.44 -5.94
C GLN A 490 -2.43 -6.02 -6.12
N GLY A 491 -1.44 -5.49 -5.40
CA GLY A 491 -0.06 -5.99 -5.42
C GLY A 491 0.76 -5.57 -6.65
N GLY A 492 0.23 -4.72 -7.51
CA GLY A 492 0.93 -4.27 -8.72
C GLY A 492 2.16 -3.41 -8.46
N TYR A 493 2.18 -2.74 -7.30
CA TYR A 493 3.27 -1.84 -6.93
C TYR A 493 3.67 -1.98 -5.48
N VAL A 494 4.99 -1.96 -5.23
CA VAL A 494 5.57 -1.68 -3.90
C VAL A 494 6.18 -0.29 -3.95
N VAL A 495 5.85 0.55 -2.97
CA VAL A 495 6.39 1.90 -2.84
C VAL A 495 7.27 1.97 -1.61
N PHE A 496 8.47 2.49 -1.74
CA PHE A 496 9.46 2.55 -0.66
C PHE A 496 10.44 3.71 -0.85
N GLY A 497 11.05 4.13 0.26
CA GLY A 497 12.18 5.05 0.23
C GLY A 497 13.50 4.30 0.08
N ILE A 498 14.45 4.85 -0.65
CA ILE A 498 15.80 4.28 -0.76
C ILE A 498 16.87 5.37 -0.71
N GLY A 499 17.90 5.12 0.10
CA GLY A 499 19.04 6.01 0.31
C GLY A 499 20.22 5.81 -0.66
N ALA A 500 20.05 4.95 -1.68
CA ALA A 500 21.12 4.61 -2.62
C ALA A 500 20.66 4.71 -4.08
N LYS A 501 21.63 4.63 -4.98
CA LYS A 501 21.43 4.59 -6.43
C LYS A 501 20.77 3.27 -6.83
N LEU A 502 19.55 3.30 -7.39
CA LEU A 502 18.82 2.11 -7.81
C LEU A 502 19.33 1.50 -9.11
N ASP A 503 19.60 2.35 -10.11
CA ASP A 503 20.11 1.95 -11.40
C ASP A 503 20.82 3.14 -12.10
N ASN A 504 21.33 2.91 -13.32
CA ASN A 504 22.04 3.95 -14.07
C ASN A 504 21.18 5.16 -14.49
N ARG A 505 19.84 5.06 -14.40
CA ARG A 505 18.90 6.15 -14.71
C ARG A 505 18.66 7.06 -13.49
N PHE A 506 18.67 6.49 -12.30
CA PHE A 506 18.38 7.21 -11.05
C PHE A 506 19.65 7.34 -10.21
N GLN A 507 20.34 8.46 -10.39
CA GLN A 507 21.55 8.81 -9.63
C GLN A 507 21.21 9.28 -8.20
N ALA A 508 19.93 9.56 -7.92
CA ALA A 508 19.43 10.12 -6.66
C ALA A 508 18.68 9.09 -5.82
N SER A 509 18.77 9.24 -4.51
CA SER A 509 17.89 8.62 -3.52
C SER A 509 16.52 9.31 -3.50
N GLY A 510 15.48 8.66 -2.96
CA GLY A 510 14.13 9.24 -2.89
C GLY A 510 13.05 8.19 -2.65
N ILE A 511 11.79 8.52 -2.97
CA ILE A 511 10.67 7.60 -2.96
C ILE A 511 10.47 7.00 -4.35
N PHE A 512 10.39 5.68 -4.40
CA PHE A 512 10.25 4.92 -5.64
C PHE A 512 9.04 4.00 -5.58
N ALA A 513 8.33 3.88 -6.71
CA ALA A 513 7.36 2.84 -6.96
C ALA A 513 7.98 1.77 -7.86
N HIS A 514 7.99 0.52 -7.37
CA HIS A 514 8.44 -0.66 -8.11
C HIS A 514 7.23 -1.39 -8.69
N CYS A 515 7.23 -1.60 -10.01
CA CYS A 515 6.25 -2.45 -10.68
C CYS A 515 6.56 -3.92 -10.42
N THR A 516 5.72 -4.60 -9.66
CA THR A 516 5.93 -5.99 -9.23
C THR A 516 5.67 -7.01 -10.35
N GLY A 517 4.86 -6.66 -11.36
CA GLY A 517 4.37 -7.60 -12.38
C GLY A 517 3.38 -8.65 -11.84
N VAL A 518 2.73 -8.38 -10.73
CA VAL A 518 1.75 -9.28 -10.08
C VAL A 518 0.32 -8.77 -10.24
N GLY A 519 0.09 -7.50 -9.99
CA GLY A 519 -1.22 -6.86 -10.07
C GLY A 519 -1.61 -6.41 -11.49
N PRO A 520 -2.82 -5.84 -11.65
CA PRO A 520 -3.27 -5.31 -12.93
C PRO A 520 -2.43 -4.12 -13.40
N CYS A 521 -2.52 -3.83 -14.69
CA CYS A 521 -1.92 -2.63 -15.26
C CYS A 521 -2.51 -1.38 -14.63
N ARG A 522 -1.69 -0.37 -14.50
CA ARG A 522 -2.17 1.00 -14.36
C ARG A 522 -2.78 1.42 -15.71
N LEU A 523 -4.09 1.62 -15.74
CA LEU A 523 -4.79 2.07 -16.95
C LEU A 523 -4.68 3.58 -17.08
N SER A 524 -4.65 4.09 -18.35
CA SER A 524 -4.88 5.52 -18.58
C SER A 524 -6.34 5.83 -18.19
N PRO A 525 -6.64 6.99 -17.61
CA PRO A 525 -8.03 7.41 -17.44
C PRO A 525 -8.72 7.46 -18.80
N GLU A 526 -9.96 6.94 -18.85
CA GLU A 526 -10.84 7.06 -20.01
C GLU A 526 -11.19 8.53 -20.29
#